data_69b7739eddc120342c2be395da5a7efb
#
_entry.id   69b7739eddc120342c2be395da5a7efb
#
_cell.length_a   1.000
_cell.length_b   1.000
_cell.length_c   1.000
_cell.angle_alpha   90.00
_cell.angle_beta   90.00
_cell.angle_gamma   90.00
#
_symmetry.space_group_name_H-M   'P 1'
#
loop_
_entity.id
_entity.type
_entity.pdbx_description
1 polymer ?
#
loop_
_entity_poly.entity_id
_entity_poly.type
_entity_poly.pdbx_seq_one_letter_code
_entity_poly.pdbx_strand_id
1 'polypeptide(L)'
;MADKKNILTYAGLKQLENELQDLKVYKRKEVAQKIKEAREQGDLSENAEYDAAKDEQRDIEARIEELEKILKNAEVVVEDEVDLDKINIG
;
A
#
# COMPACT_ATOMS: atom_id res chain seq x y z
N MET A 1 -2.41 20.45 12.40
CA MET A 1 -2.15 20.23 12.18
C MET A 1 -2.07 19.24 11.67
N ALA A 2 -2.40 18.90 11.56
CA ALA A 2 -2.46 17.72 11.11
C ALA A 2 -2.09 17.45 9.79
N ASP A 3 -2.13 18.23 8.95
CA ASP A 3 -1.92 17.93 7.60
C ASP A 3 -0.52 18.08 7.19
N LYS A 4 0.32 17.28 7.78
CA LYS A 4 1.66 17.25 7.33
C LYS A 4 1.76 16.64 5.99
N LYS A 5 2.48 17.26 5.09
CA LYS A 5 2.78 16.65 3.81
C LYS A 5 3.88 15.64 3.96
N ASN A 6 3.77 14.57 3.19
CA ASN A 6 4.81 13.57 3.14
C ASN A 6 5.78 13.93 2.03
N ILE A 7 7.03 14.19 2.40
CA ILE A 7 8.03 14.58 1.43
C ILE A 7 8.76 13.34 0.96
N LEU A 8 8.72 13.11 -0.34
CA LEU A 8 9.26 11.89 -0.92
C LEU A 8 10.18 12.23 -2.08
N THR A 9 11.19 11.40 -2.28
CA THR A 9 11.91 11.45 -3.54
C THR A 9 11.07 10.75 -4.59
N TYR A 10 11.43 10.97 -5.85
CA TYR A 10 10.74 10.30 -6.93
C TYR A 10 10.83 8.77 -6.77
N ALA A 11 12.03 8.29 -6.41
CA ALA A 11 12.20 6.86 -6.22
C ALA A 11 11.32 6.34 -5.09
N GLY A 12 11.23 7.10 -3.99
CA GLY A 12 10.37 6.68 -2.89
C GLY A 12 8.92 6.66 -3.29
N LEU A 13 8.50 7.67 -4.06
CA LEU A 13 7.13 7.71 -4.55
C LEU A 13 6.83 6.49 -5.41
N LYS A 14 7.74 6.16 -6.31
CA LYS A 14 7.52 5.00 -7.18
C LYS A 14 7.46 3.71 -6.38
N GLN A 15 8.27 3.59 -5.35
CA GLN A 15 8.21 2.41 -4.50
C GLN A 15 6.84 2.25 -3.85
N LEU A 16 6.31 3.35 -3.32
CA LEU A 16 5.03 3.29 -2.67
C LEU A 16 3.91 3.01 -3.66
N GLU A 17 4.00 3.59 -4.84
CA GLU A 17 3.01 3.31 -5.88
C GLU A 17 3.05 1.85 -6.29
N ASN A 18 4.25 1.30 -6.43
CA ASN A 18 4.38 -0.10 -6.78
C ASN A 18 3.83 -1.01 -5.71
N GLU A 19 4.09 -0.68 -4.45
CA GLU A 19 3.54 -1.45 -3.35
C GLU A 19 2.03 -1.39 -3.35
N LEU A 20 1.48 -0.21 -3.56
CA LEU A 20 0.04 -0.03 -3.59
C LEU A 20 -0.58 -0.86 -4.70
N GLN A 21 0.02 -0.81 -5.89
CA GLN A 21 -0.50 -1.56 -7.00
C GLN A 21 -0.43 -3.06 -6.74
N ASP A 22 0.67 -3.52 -6.16
CA ASP A 22 0.82 -4.93 -5.84
C ASP A 22 -0.27 -5.38 -4.87
N LEU A 23 -0.54 -4.57 -3.87
CA LEU A 23 -1.59 -4.91 -2.91
C LEU A 23 -2.96 -4.95 -3.57
N LYS A 24 -3.25 -3.98 -4.42
CA LYS A 24 -4.57 -3.90 -5.03
C LYS A 24 -4.79 -4.93 -6.12
N VAL A 25 -3.74 -5.26 -6.86
CA VAL A 25 -3.89 -6.16 -8.00
C VAL A 25 -3.66 -7.60 -7.60
N TYR A 26 -2.61 -7.86 -6.82
CA TYR A 26 -2.23 -9.24 -6.53
C TYR A 26 -2.66 -9.70 -5.16
N LYS A 27 -2.35 -8.91 -4.13
CA LYS A 27 -2.62 -9.37 -2.77
C LYS A 27 -4.11 -9.48 -2.46
N ARG A 28 -4.87 -8.51 -2.94
CA ARG A 28 -6.33 -8.58 -2.77
C ARG A 28 -6.88 -9.85 -3.39
N LYS A 29 -6.41 -10.15 -4.60
CA LYS A 29 -6.90 -11.32 -5.30
C LYS A 29 -6.48 -12.59 -4.61
N GLU A 30 -5.24 -12.66 -4.13
CA GLU A 30 -4.76 -13.83 -3.44
C GLU A 30 -5.57 -14.10 -2.18
N VAL A 31 -5.80 -13.05 -1.39
CA VAL A 31 -6.52 -13.26 -0.14
C VAL A 31 -7.98 -13.57 -0.38
N ALA A 32 -8.57 -12.98 -1.42
CA ALA A 32 -9.94 -13.32 -1.77
C ALA A 32 -10.05 -14.80 -2.14
N GLN A 33 -9.05 -15.32 -2.83
CA GLN A 33 -9.03 -16.73 -3.17
C GLN A 33 -8.90 -17.59 -1.92
N LYS A 34 -8.05 -17.17 -0.98
CA LYS A 34 -7.90 -17.91 0.26
C LYS A 34 -9.21 -17.95 1.05
N ILE A 35 -9.91 -16.81 1.07
CA ILE A 35 -11.18 -16.76 1.78
C ILE A 35 -12.18 -17.70 1.13
N LYS A 36 -12.23 -17.70 -0.19
CA LYS A 36 -13.14 -18.56 -0.91
C LYS A 36 -12.84 -20.02 -0.62
N GLU A 37 -11.57 -20.39 -0.67
CA GLU A 37 -11.19 -21.77 -0.43
C GLU A 37 -11.49 -22.19 1.01
N ALA A 38 -11.23 -21.30 1.96
CA ALA A 38 -11.51 -21.62 3.35
C ALA A 38 -13.00 -21.79 3.58
N ARG A 39 -13.79 -20.94 2.92
CA ARG A 39 -15.24 -21.04 3.04
C ARG A 39 -15.76 -22.36 2.48
N GLU A 40 -15.14 -22.82 1.41
CA GLU A 40 -15.58 -24.05 0.79
C GLU A 40 -15.23 -25.28 1.62
N GLN A 41 -14.37 -25.13 2.60
CA GLN A 41 -14.06 -26.24 3.47
C GLN A 41 -15.10 -26.48 4.55
N GLY A 42 -16.07 -25.59 4.65
CA GLY A 42 -17.21 -25.92 5.46
C GLY A 42 -17.39 -25.08 6.67
N ASP A 43 -17.21 -25.64 7.85
CA ASP A 43 -17.66 -25.00 9.09
C ASP A 43 -16.88 -23.72 9.40
N LEU A 44 -17.53 -22.60 9.17
CA LEU A 44 -16.89 -21.32 9.36
C LEU A 44 -16.72 -20.96 10.82
N SER A 45 -17.49 -21.56 11.70
CA SER A 45 -17.41 -21.20 13.11
C SER A 45 -16.11 -21.67 13.75
N GLU A 46 -15.45 -22.65 13.13
CA GLU A 46 -14.21 -23.16 13.67
C GLU A 46 -13.12 -23.23 12.61
N ASN A 47 -13.27 -22.43 11.58
CA ASN A 47 -12.34 -22.50 10.48
C ASN A 47 -11.22 -21.48 10.69
N ALA A 48 -10.10 -21.98 11.23
CA ALA A 48 -8.97 -21.10 11.51
C ALA A 48 -8.39 -20.50 10.24
N GLU A 49 -8.46 -21.25 9.14
CA GLU A 49 -7.95 -20.72 7.86
C GLU A 49 -8.80 -19.57 7.38
N TYR A 50 -10.11 -19.67 7.55
CA TYR A 50 -10.99 -18.59 7.17
C TYR A 50 -10.70 -17.33 8.00
N ASP A 51 -10.55 -17.52 9.31
CA ASP A 51 -10.26 -16.39 10.20
C ASP A 51 -8.92 -15.75 9.84
N ALA A 52 -7.91 -16.56 9.56
CA ALA A 52 -6.61 -16.03 9.21
C ALA A 52 -6.67 -15.25 7.90
N ALA A 53 -7.43 -15.75 6.94
CA ALA A 53 -7.56 -15.07 5.66
C ALA A 53 -8.30 -13.76 5.81
N LYS A 54 -9.30 -13.72 6.66
CA LYS A 54 -10.02 -12.46 6.92
C LYS A 54 -9.12 -11.46 7.61
N ASP A 55 -8.29 -11.91 8.53
CA ASP A 55 -7.33 -11.02 9.17
C ASP A 55 -6.34 -10.48 8.16
N GLU A 56 -5.86 -11.32 7.27
CA GLU A 56 -4.94 -10.90 6.24
C GLU A 56 -5.62 -9.87 5.33
N GLN A 57 -6.88 -10.10 4.99
CA GLN A 57 -7.61 -9.16 4.15
C GLN A 57 -7.69 -7.79 4.82
N ARG A 58 -7.97 -7.80 6.12
CA ARG A 58 -8.07 -6.54 6.85
C ARG A 58 -6.74 -5.80 6.83
N ASP A 59 -5.64 -6.52 7.02
CA ASP A 59 -4.32 -5.91 7.00
C ASP A 59 -4.00 -5.32 5.62
N ILE A 60 -4.35 -6.06 4.57
CA ILE A 60 -4.11 -5.57 3.21
C ILE A 60 -4.90 -4.29 2.96
N GLU A 61 -6.17 -4.28 3.35
CA GLU A 61 -6.97 -3.09 3.12
C GLU A 61 -6.49 -1.90 3.93
N ALA A 62 -6.05 -2.15 5.15
CA ALA A 62 -5.52 -1.08 5.98
C ALA A 62 -4.26 -0.49 5.36
N ARG A 63 -3.39 -1.34 4.82
CA ARG A 63 -2.16 -0.86 4.20
C ARG A 63 -2.47 -0.09 2.93
N ILE A 64 -3.44 -0.56 2.16
CA ILE A 64 -3.85 0.15 0.96
C ILE A 64 -4.32 1.56 1.32
N GLU A 65 -5.14 1.65 2.34
CA GLU A 65 -5.65 2.94 2.76
C GLU A 65 -4.53 3.85 3.23
N GLU A 66 -3.59 3.29 3.98
CA GLU A 66 -2.47 4.07 4.46
C GLU A 66 -1.63 4.60 3.30
N LEU A 67 -1.33 3.74 2.33
CA LEU A 67 -0.56 4.16 1.17
C LEU A 67 -1.27 5.22 0.37
N GLU A 68 -2.57 5.07 0.21
CA GLU A 68 -3.32 6.07 -0.53
C GLU A 68 -3.30 7.41 0.17
N LYS A 69 -3.35 7.41 1.49
CA LYS A 69 -3.23 8.65 2.24
C LYS A 69 -1.86 9.28 2.05
N ILE A 70 -0.82 8.47 2.15
CA ILE A 70 0.54 8.99 1.99
C ILE A 70 0.70 9.60 0.61
N LEU A 71 0.24 8.90 -0.41
CA LEU A 71 0.40 9.39 -1.77
C LEU A 71 -0.45 10.61 -2.05
N LYS A 72 -1.61 10.68 -1.44
CA LYS A 72 -2.47 11.83 -1.61
C LYS A 72 -1.82 13.10 -1.08
N ASN A 73 -1.05 12.97 -0.01
CA ASN A 73 -0.43 14.12 0.63
C ASN A 73 1.05 14.22 0.29
N ALA A 74 1.50 13.51 -0.74
CA ALA A 74 2.91 13.49 -1.05
C ALA A 74 3.35 14.73 -1.77
N GLU A 75 4.55 15.16 -1.44
CA GLU A 75 5.22 16.21 -2.16
C GLU A 75 6.53 15.64 -2.63
N VAL A 76 6.74 15.65 -3.94
CA VAL A 76 7.90 15.00 -4.52
C VAL A 76 9.03 15.99 -4.69
N VAL A 77 10.20 15.58 -4.24
CA VAL A 77 11.40 16.36 -4.47
C VAL A 77 12.33 15.54 -5.35
N VAL A 78 13.06 16.24 -6.20
CA VAL A 78 13.98 15.58 -7.12
C VAL A 78 15.36 15.74 -6.57
N GLU A 79 15.96 14.63 -6.21
CA GLU A 79 17.25 14.67 -5.55
C GLU A 79 18.31 15.36 -6.37
N ASP A 80 18.28 15.11 -7.66
CA ASP A 80 19.29 15.69 -8.50
C ASP A 80 19.23 17.18 -8.52
N GLU A 81 18.07 17.75 -8.46
CA GLU A 81 17.93 19.16 -8.46
C GLU A 81 18.48 19.79 -7.22
N VAL A 82 18.45 19.06 -6.18
CA VAL A 82 19.00 19.55 -4.96
C VAL A 82 20.45 19.90 -5.15
N ASP A 83 21.06 19.17 -5.97
CA ASP A 83 22.40 19.45 -6.27
C ASP A 83 22.57 20.63 -7.08
N LEU A 84 21.87 20.83 -7.92
CA LEU A 84 22.06 21.83 -8.79
C LEU A 84 21.65 23.04 -8.47
N ASP A 85 21.47 23.03 -8.17
CA ASP A 85 21.06 23.79 -8.28
C ASP A 85 21.16 24.49 -8.42
N LYS A 86 21.53 24.35 -8.61
CA LYS A 86 21.57 24.54 -8.95
C LYS A 86 21.35 25.06 -9.49
N ILE A 87 21.37 25.25 -9.51
CA ILE A 87 21.18 25.47 -10.15
C ILE A 87 20.77 26.11 -10.57
N ASN A 88 20.84 26.35 -10.43
CA ASN A 88 20.48 26.67 -10.95
C ASN A 88 20.21 27.25 -11.32
N ILE A 89 20.36 27.36 -11.09
CA ILE A 89 20.18 27.65 -11.51
C ILE A 89 20.11 27.96 -12.02
N GLY A 90 20.24 28.05 -12.00
CA GLY A 90 20.10 27.98 -12.53
C GLY A 90 20.11 28.21 -12.68
#